data_4e1762871ed430318aa2a07351f1435c
#
_entry.id   4e1762871ed430318aa2a07351f1435c
#
_cell.length_a   1.000
_cell.length_b   1.000
_cell.length_c   1.000
_cell.angle_alpha   90.00
_cell.angle_beta   90.00
_cell.angle_gamma   90.00
#
_symmetry.space_group_name_H-M   'P 1'
#
loop_
_entity.id
_entity.type
_entity.pdbx_description
1 polymer ?
#
loop_
_entity_poly.entity_id
_entity_poly.type
_entity_poly.pdbx_seq_one_letter_code
_entity_poly.pdbx_strand_id
1 'polypeptide(L)'
;MGDQPEAIRQLTEGLRNGVEAQTLLGVTGSGKTFTIANVIAQMNKPVLVLSHNKTLAAQLYSEFKGFFPNNAVEYYVSYYDYYQPEAYIAATDTYIEKDLAINEDIDKLRLAATSSLLSGRNDVIVVSAVSCIYGMGNPAAFYENVIELQVGKVLAPEVLLRRLIDALYTRNDVAPQAGNFRVKGDTVDIYLAYADEMIRVSFWDNEIDSIEQVCTTSGTRMAVFNEYKIYPANLFLISKETQELPFAKFKTTCLCALTSCVRWGRSWRRNAWRSV
;
A
#
# COMPACT_ATOMS: atom_id res chain seq x y z
N MET A 1 -0.58 -18.27 -38.06
CA MET A 1 -1.20 -18.19 -36.76
C MET A 1 -1.10 -19.59 -36.17
N GLY A 2 -0.49 -19.74 -34.99
CA GLY A 2 -0.35 -21.04 -34.33
C GLY A 2 -1.61 -21.43 -33.54
N ASP A 3 -1.47 -22.32 -32.57
CA ASP A 3 -2.57 -22.88 -31.76
C ASP A 3 -3.15 -21.88 -30.72
N GLN A 4 -2.69 -20.63 -30.73
CA GLN A 4 -3.11 -19.58 -29.75
C GLN A 4 -4.64 -19.36 -29.76
N PRO A 5 -5.36 -19.21 -30.89
CA PRO A 5 -6.79 -19.01 -30.87
C PRO A 5 -7.56 -20.13 -30.20
N GLU A 6 -7.15 -21.36 -30.43
CA GLU A 6 -7.77 -22.54 -29.81
C GLU A 6 -7.45 -22.62 -28.32
N ALA A 7 -6.22 -22.32 -27.91
CA ALA A 7 -5.83 -22.21 -26.50
C ALA A 7 -6.62 -21.12 -25.75
N ILE A 8 -6.81 -19.95 -26.36
CA ILE A 8 -7.63 -18.86 -25.78
C ILE A 8 -9.07 -19.34 -25.59
N ARG A 9 -9.66 -20.01 -26.61
CA ARG A 9 -11.02 -20.51 -26.53
C ARG A 9 -11.17 -21.52 -25.40
N GLN A 10 -10.30 -22.53 -25.32
CA GLN A 10 -10.35 -23.57 -24.29
C GLN A 10 -10.17 -23.02 -22.88
N LEU A 11 -9.19 -22.15 -22.67
CA LEU A 11 -8.95 -21.52 -21.37
C LEU A 11 -10.15 -20.67 -20.92
N THR A 12 -10.71 -19.87 -21.83
CA THR A 12 -11.86 -19.01 -21.52
C THR A 12 -13.10 -19.85 -21.21
N GLU A 13 -13.35 -20.90 -21.98
CA GLU A 13 -14.48 -21.81 -21.78
C GLU A 13 -14.33 -22.57 -20.46
N GLY A 14 -13.14 -23.06 -20.14
CA GLY A 14 -12.86 -23.71 -18.87
C GLY A 14 -13.13 -22.79 -17.67
N LEU A 15 -12.68 -21.53 -17.73
CA LEU A 15 -12.95 -20.54 -16.68
C LEU A 15 -14.45 -20.22 -16.53
N ARG A 16 -15.19 -20.12 -17.64
CA ARG A 16 -16.64 -19.92 -17.62
C ARG A 16 -17.39 -21.09 -17.01
N ASN A 17 -16.89 -22.31 -17.26
CA ASN A 17 -17.45 -23.54 -16.71
C ASN A 17 -17.01 -23.80 -15.26
N GLY A 18 -16.24 -22.92 -14.64
CA GLY A 18 -15.81 -23.03 -13.24
C GLY A 18 -14.70 -24.07 -13.01
N VAL A 19 -13.90 -24.36 -14.03
CA VAL A 19 -12.72 -25.24 -13.89
C VAL A 19 -11.72 -24.54 -12.96
N GLU A 20 -11.37 -25.18 -11.85
CA GLU A 20 -10.55 -24.58 -10.79
C GLU A 20 -9.09 -24.35 -11.21
N ALA A 21 -8.53 -25.23 -12.04
CA ALA A 21 -7.15 -25.14 -12.48
C ALA A 21 -6.99 -25.55 -13.95
N GLN A 22 -6.19 -24.80 -14.69
CA GLN A 22 -5.85 -25.08 -16.08
C GLN A 22 -4.35 -24.84 -16.29
N THR A 23 -3.73 -25.63 -17.17
CA THR A 23 -2.31 -25.48 -17.48
C THR A 23 -2.12 -25.14 -18.96
N LEU A 24 -1.46 -24.00 -19.22
CA LEU A 24 -1.03 -23.61 -20.56
C LEU A 24 0.42 -24.05 -20.78
N LEU A 25 0.61 -25.11 -21.60
CA LEU A 25 1.92 -25.58 -21.95
C LEU A 25 2.40 -24.94 -23.26
N GLY A 26 3.63 -24.44 -23.25
CA GLY A 26 4.23 -23.83 -24.44
C GLY A 26 5.72 -23.50 -24.23
N VAL A 27 6.49 -23.57 -25.31
CA VAL A 27 7.91 -23.21 -25.32
C VAL A 27 8.11 -21.70 -25.09
N THR A 28 9.32 -21.31 -24.76
CA THR A 28 9.68 -19.88 -24.67
C THR A 28 9.45 -19.20 -26.01
N GLY A 29 8.85 -18.01 -26.02
CA GLY A 29 8.54 -17.27 -27.24
C GLY A 29 7.26 -17.70 -27.98
N SER A 30 6.50 -18.69 -27.46
CA SER A 30 5.23 -19.14 -28.09
C SER A 30 4.05 -18.16 -27.90
N GLY A 31 4.26 -17.01 -27.26
CA GLY A 31 3.22 -16.01 -27.03
C GLY A 31 2.26 -16.36 -25.89
N LYS A 32 2.73 -17.07 -24.85
CA LYS A 32 1.92 -17.40 -23.67
C LYS A 32 1.32 -16.17 -23.01
N THR A 33 2.10 -15.11 -22.83
CA THR A 33 1.63 -13.85 -22.21
C THR A 33 0.51 -13.23 -23.03
N PHE A 34 0.64 -13.19 -24.35
CA PHE A 34 -0.40 -12.72 -25.27
C PHE A 34 -1.67 -13.58 -25.19
N THR A 35 -1.52 -14.90 -25.14
CA THR A 35 -2.65 -15.83 -24.96
C THR A 35 -3.41 -15.52 -23.66
N ILE A 36 -2.70 -15.40 -22.55
CA ILE A 36 -3.31 -15.08 -21.24
C ILE A 36 -3.94 -13.68 -21.24
N ALA A 37 -3.30 -12.67 -21.88
CA ALA A 37 -3.89 -11.34 -22.01
C ALA A 37 -5.25 -11.37 -22.71
N ASN A 38 -5.40 -12.17 -23.79
CA ASN A 38 -6.69 -12.33 -24.47
C ASN A 38 -7.74 -13.04 -23.61
N VAL A 39 -7.35 -13.99 -22.76
CA VAL A 39 -8.25 -14.62 -21.81
C VAL A 39 -8.72 -13.61 -20.75
N ILE A 40 -7.80 -12.82 -20.20
CA ILE A 40 -8.10 -11.75 -19.23
C ILE A 40 -9.10 -10.75 -19.81
N ALA A 41 -8.87 -10.29 -21.05
CA ALA A 41 -9.76 -9.35 -21.72
C ALA A 41 -11.21 -9.88 -21.86
N GLN A 42 -11.37 -11.21 -22.07
CA GLN A 42 -12.68 -11.82 -22.24
C GLN A 42 -13.41 -12.09 -20.91
N MET A 43 -12.69 -12.18 -19.80
CA MET A 43 -13.27 -12.52 -18.50
C MET A 43 -13.74 -11.28 -17.71
N ASN A 44 -13.15 -10.13 -17.93
CA ASN A 44 -13.45 -8.86 -17.22
C ASN A 44 -13.60 -9.03 -15.70
N LYS A 45 -12.61 -9.66 -15.07
CA LYS A 45 -12.50 -9.89 -13.64
C LYS A 45 -11.14 -9.44 -13.13
N PRO A 46 -11.02 -9.02 -11.87
CA PRO A 46 -9.71 -8.76 -11.28
C PRO A 46 -8.80 -9.98 -11.39
N VAL A 47 -7.55 -9.76 -11.75
CA VAL A 47 -6.56 -10.81 -12.01
C VAL A 47 -5.30 -10.60 -11.18
N LEU A 48 -4.83 -11.66 -10.55
CA LEU A 48 -3.53 -11.70 -9.90
C LEU A 48 -2.56 -12.56 -10.72
N VAL A 49 -1.47 -11.95 -11.17
CA VAL A 49 -0.37 -12.60 -11.88
C VAL A 49 0.80 -12.77 -10.91
N LEU A 50 1.12 -14.00 -10.54
CA LEU A 50 2.22 -14.31 -9.63
C LEU A 50 3.45 -14.78 -10.41
N SER A 51 4.59 -14.15 -10.16
CA SER A 51 5.89 -14.56 -10.68
C SER A 51 6.83 -15.00 -9.54
N HIS A 52 7.84 -15.78 -9.87
CA HIS A 52 8.79 -16.30 -8.88
C HIS A 52 9.81 -15.26 -8.41
N ASN A 53 10.02 -14.17 -9.15
CA ASN A 53 10.94 -13.08 -8.76
C ASN A 53 10.46 -11.71 -9.23
N LYS A 54 11.09 -10.64 -8.70
CA LYS A 54 10.77 -9.24 -9.03
C LYS A 54 11.08 -8.88 -10.48
N THR A 55 12.16 -9.41 -11.06
CA THR A 55 12.59 -9.09 -12.43
C THR A 55 11.55 -9.58 -13.45
N LEU A 56 11.09 -10.82 -13.29
CA LEU A 56 10.03 -11.35 -14.16
C LEU A 56 8.70 -10.63 -13.93
N ALA A 57 8.38 -10.26 -12.67
CA ALA A 57 7.21 -9.46 -12.38
C ALA A 57 7.25 -8.12 -13.11
N ALA A 58 8.40 -7.43 -13.13
CA ALA A 58 8.58 -6.16 -13.83
C ALA A 58 8.41 -6.31 -15.35
N GLN A 59 8.97 -7.39 -15.93
CA GLN A 59 8.78 -7.69 -17.35
C GLN A 59 7.29 -7.92 -17.68
N LEU A 60 6.61 -8.79 -16.92
CA LEU A 60 5.19 -9.07 -17.12
C LEU A 60 4.32 -7.81 -16.92
N TYR A 61 4.65 -6.99 -15.92
CA TYR A 61 3.96 -5.71 -15.72
C TYR A 61 4.07 -4.82 -16.97
N SER A 62 5.27 -4.67 -17.53
CA SER A 62 5.49 -3.89 -18.75
C SER A 62 4.70 -4.45 -19.95
N GLU A 63 4.71 -5.79 -20.14
CA GLU A 63 3.96 -6.46 -21.21
C GLU A 63 2.44 -6.22 -21.04
N PHE A 64 1.89 -6.46 -19.85
CA PHE A 64 0.46 -6.26 -19.59
C PHE A 64 0.05 -4.78 -19.69
N LYS A 65 0.89 -3.84 -19.24
CA LYS A 65 0.65 -2.42 -19.42
C LYS A 65 0.55 -2.02 -20.91
N GLY A 66 1.36 -2.66 -21.75
CA GLY A 66 1.28 -2.47 -23.21
C GLY A 66 0.02 -3.07 -23.83
N PHE A 67 -0.45 -4.23 -23.34
CA PHE A 67 -1.69 -4.87 -23.82
C PHE A 67 -2.96 -4.16 -23.31
N PHE A 68 -2.90 -3.55 -22.13
CA PHE A 68 -4.06 -2.95 -21.45
C PHE A 68 -3.81 -1.50 -21.04
N PRO A 69 -3.72 -0.56 -22.02
CA PRO A 69 -3.38 0.84 -21.73
C PRO A 69 -4.41 1.56 -20.86
N ASN A 70 -5.67 1.12 -20.88
CA ASN A 70 -6.79 1.75 -20.17
C ASN A 70 -7.17 1.05 -18.85
N ASN A 71 -6.64 -0.14 -18.61
CA ASN A 71 -6.92 -0.91 -17.40
C ASN A 71 -5.99 -0.49 -16.25
N ALA A 72 -6.38 -0.77 -15.02
CA ALA A 72 -5.51 -0.63 -13.86
C ALA A 72 -4.54 -1.82 -13.80
N VAL A 73 -3.38 -1.66 -14.44
CA VAL A 73 -2.29 -2.65 -14.34
C VAL A 73 -1.34 -2.16 -13.25
N GLU A 74 -1.23 -2.95 -12.18
CA GLU A 74 -0.53 -2.58 -10.96
C GLU A 74 0.66 -3.51 -10.69
N TYR A 75 1.75 -2.94 -10.18
CA TYR A 75 2.95 -3.67 -9.81
C TYR A 75 3.06 -3.80 -8.30
N TYR A 76 3.03 -5.04 -7.80
CA TYR A 76 3.01 -5.31 -6.37
C TYR A 76 4.19 -6.19 -5.94
N VAL A 77 5.22 -5.59 -5.34
CA VAL A 77 6.45 -6.28 -4.92
C VAL A 77 6.73 -6.10 -3.44
N SER A 78 7.63 -6.91 -2.89
CA SER A 78 8.00 -6.84 -1.49
C SER A 78 8.75 -5.55 -1.17
N TYR A 79 8.62 -5.06 0.07
CA TYR A 79 9.22 -3.81 0.55
C TYR A 79 10.74 -3.75 0.41
N TYR A 80 11.41 -4.90 0.56
CA TYR A 80 12.86 -4.94 0.64
C TYR A 80 13.48 -5.02 -0.75
N ASP A 81 14.12 -3.93 -1.16
CA ASP A 81 14.92 -3.89 -2.38
C ASP A 81 16.36 -4.28 -2.12
N TYR A 82 16.86 -3.90 -0.97
CA TYR A 82 18.24 -4.14 -0.57
C TYR A 82 18.28 -4.67 0.87
N TYR A 83 18.96 -5.78 1.07
CA TYR A 83 19.29 -6.32 2.37
C TYR A 83 20.80 -6.40 2.50
N GLN A 84 21.38 -5.53 3.33
CA GLN A 84 22.76 -5.65 3.74
C GLN A 84 22.81 -6.36 5.09
N PRO A 85 23.33 -7.60 5.15
CA PRO A 85 23.54 -8.24 6.44
C PRO A 85 24.62 -7.48 7.22
N GLU A 86 24.50 -7.46 8.53
CA GLU A 86 25.57 -7.00 9.40
C GLU A 86 26.84 -7.83 9.16
N ALA A 87 27.97 -7.15 9.05
CA ALA A 87 29.27 -7.76 8.86
C ALA A 87 30.33 -7.02 9.68
N TYR A 88 31.26 -7.77 10.25
CA TYR A 88 32.41 -7.20 10.94
C TYR A 88 33.69 -7.54 10.18
N ILE A 89 34.44 -6.51 9.79
CA ILE A 89 35.71 -6.64 9.10
C ILE A 89 36.84 -6.46 10.14
N ALA A 90 37.35 -7.57 10.64
CA ALA A 90 38.35 -7.57 11.70
C ALA A 90 39.71 -6.88 11.29
N ALA A 91 40.04 -6.86 9.98
CA ALA A 91 41.25 -6.23 9.47
C ALA A 91 41.27 -4.70 9.60
N THR A 92 40.10 -4.06 9.57
CA THR A 92 39.93 -2.61 9.64
C THR A 92 39.15 -2.15 10.88
N ASP A 93 38.81 -3.07 11.78
CA ASP A 93 37.95 -2.82 12.93
C ASP A 93 36.62 -2.09 12.55
N THR A 94 36.05 -2.47 11.41
CA THR A 94 34.87 -1.81 10.85
C THR A 94 33.64 -2.70 11.04
N TYR A 95 32.65 -2.19 11.75
CA TYR A 95 31.33 -2.81 11.85
C TYR A 95 30.41 -2.21 10.79
N ILE A 96 29.88 -3.05 9.92
CA ILE A 96 28.89 -2.68 8.92
C ILE A 96 27.53 -3.02 9.52
N GLU A 97 26.74 -1.99 9.82
CA GLU A 97 25.40 -2.16 10.34
C GLU A 97 24.46 -2.77 9.30
N LYS A 98 23.45 -3.48 9.81
CA LYS A 98 22.35 -3.98 8.98
C LYS A 98 21.59 -2.79 8.42
N ASP A 99 21.57 -2.66 7.09
CA ASP A 99 20.79 -1.63 6.42
C ASP A 99 19.58 -2.25 5.70
N LEU A 100 18.41 -1.64 5.94
CA LEU A 100 17.13 -2.00 5.38
C LEU A 100 16.54 -0.74 4.77
N ALA A 101 16.91 -0.44 3.53
CA ALA A 101 16.29 0.66 2.80
C ALA A 101 14.86 0.28 2.39
N ILE A 102 13.88 0.99 2.94
CA ILE A 102 12.51 0.97 2.44
C ILE A 102 12.45 1.97 1.28
N ASN A 103 12.08 1.48 0.11
CA ASN A 103 11.93 2.32 -1.07
C ASN A 103 10.52 2.92 -1.08
N GLU A 104 10.42 4.25 -0.98
CA GLU A 104 9.16 4.99 -0.99
C GLU A 104 8.34 4.76 -2.28
N ASP A 105 9.01 4.53 -3.41
CA ASP A 105 8.35 4.20 -4.67
C ASP A 105 7.63 2.85 -4.61
N ILE A 106 8.19 1.88 -3.88
CA ILE A 106 7.55 0.58 -3.68
C ILE A 106 6.31 0.72 -2.80
N ASP A 107 6.37 1.53 -1.75
CA ASP A 107 5.20 1.82 -0.91
C ASP A 107 4.07 2.44 -1.72
N LYS A 108 4.39 3.42 -2.55
CA LYS A 108 3.45 4.05 -3.46
C LYS A 108 2.80 3.06 -4.42
N LEU A 109 3.58 2.18 -5.06
CA LEU A 109 3.07 1.15 -5.98
C LEU A 109 2.16 0.15 -5.25
N ARG A 110 2.49 -0.24 -4.03
CA ARG A 110 1.67 -1.13 -3.20
C ARG A 110 0.35 -0.48 -2.78
N LEU A 111 0.39 0.80 -2.40
CA LEU A 111 -0.80 1.58 -2.09
C LEU A 111 -1.69 1.75 -3.32
N ALA A 112 -1.11 2.03 -4.50
CA ALA A 112 -1.82 2.13 -5.77
C ALA A 112 -2.56 0.83 -6.10
N ALA A 113 -1.88 -0.32 -6.00
CA ALA A 113 -2.50 -1.62 -6.25
C ALA A 113 -3.65 -1.91 -5.27
N THR A 114 -3.47 -1.59 -3.99
CA THR A 114 -4.50 -1.81 -2.97
C THR A 114 -5.70 -0.89 -3.20
N SER A 115 -5.48 0.38 -3.51
CA SER A 115 -6.54 1.34 -3.80
C SER A 115 -7.33 0.95 -5.06
N SER A 116 -6.64 0.51 -6.12
CA SER A 116 -7.27 0.04 -7.37
C SER A 116 -8.17 -1.17 -7.12
N LEU A 117 -7.73 -2.15 -6.31
CA LEU A 117 -8.53 -3.31 -5.94
C LEU A 117 -9.78 -2.94 -5.12
N LEU A 118 -9.64 -1.99 -4.19
CA LEU A 118 -10.73 -1.54 -3.31
C LEU A 118 -11.65 -0.52 -3.96
N SER A 119 -11.29 0.02 -5.12
CA SER A 119 -12.15 0.95 -5.87
C SER A 119 -13.41 0.31 -6.45
N GLY A 120 -13.47 -1.04 -6.46
CA GLY A 120 -14.58 -1.81 -7.05
C GLY A 120 -14.47 -1.98 -8.58
N ARG A 121 -13.34 -1.63 -9.18
CA ARG A 121 -13.07 -1.86 -10.61
C ARG A 121 -12.91 -3.36 -10.89
N ASN A 122 -13.42 -3.82 -12.02
CA ASN A 122 -13.27 -5.21 -12.47
C ASN A 122 -12.07 -5.39 -13.41
N ASP A 123 -11.50 -4.31 -13.94
CA ASP A 123 -10.43 -4.30 -14.93
C ASP A 123 -9.03 -4.15 -14.29
N VAL A 124 -8.86 -4.66 -13.07
CA VAL A 124 -7.60 -4.59 -12.32
C VAL A 124 -6.75 -5.81 -12.59
N ILE A 125 -5.49 -5.59 -12.96
CA ILE A 125 -4.48 -6.63 -13.15
C ILE A 125 -3.31 -6.34 -12.21
N VAL A 126 -3.13 -7.16 -11.18
CA VAL A 126 -2.01 -7.03 -10.24
C VAL A 126 -0.93 -8.01 -10.61
N VAL A 127 0.26 -7.51 -10.93
CA VAL A 127 1.45 -8.33 -11.20
C VAL A 127 2.35 -8.32 -9.97
N SER A 128 2.56 -9.48 -9.38
CA SER A 128 3.24 -9.62 -8.10
C SER A 128 4.35 -10.67 -8.12
N ALA A 129 5.34 -10.50 -7.25
CA ALA A 129 6.31 -11.55 -6.93
C ALA A 129 5.81 -12.38 -5.72
N VAL A 130 6.12 -13.68 -5.70
CA VAL A 130 5.71 -14.60 -4.60
C VAL A 130 6.12 -14.09 -3.21
N SER A 131 7.22 -13.34 -3.10
CA SER A 131 7.67 -12.74 -1.84
C SER A 131 6.66 -11.77 -1.21
N CYS A 132 5.67 -11.30 -1.95
CA CYS A 132 4.64 -10.36 -1.47
C CYS A 132 3.52 -11.02 -0.66
N ILE A 133 3.44 -12.34 -0.63
CA ILE A 133 2.49 -13.09 0.21
C ILE A 133 2.69 -12.77 1.69
N TYR A 134 3.92 -12.38 2.06
CA TYR A 134 4.28 -11.97 3.41
C TYR A 134 4.23 -10.44 3.55
N GLY A 135 3.81 -9.95 4.72
CA GLY A 135 3.80 -8.52 5.04
C GLY A 135 2.65 -7.76 4.36
N MET A 136 1.48 -8.35 4.31
CA MET A 136 0.25 -7.67 3.88
C MET A 136 -0.43 -7.03 5.09
N GLY A 137 -0.94 -5.81 4.91
CA GLY A 137 -1.79 -5.14 5.90
C GLY A 137 -3.17 -5.80 6.03
N ASN A 138 -3.95 -5.37 7.02
CA ASN A 138 -5.33 -5.80 7.19
C ASN A 138 -6.25 -5.06 6.20
N PRO A 139 -6.85 -5.72 5.20
CA PRO A 139 -7.71 -5.05 4.22
C PRO A 139 -8.94 -4.39 4.84
N ALA A 140 -9.53 -4.97 5.90
CA ALA A 140 -10.70 -4.42 6.57
C ALA A 140 -10.37 -3.10 7.24
N ALA A 141 -9.26 -3.02 8.01
CA ALA A 141 -8.81 -1.79 8.64
C ALA A 141 -8.46 -0.70 7.60
N PHE A 142 -7.93 -1.10 6.45
CA PHE A 142 -7.64 -0.16 5.35
C PHE A 142 -8.94 0.41 4.77
N TYR A 143 -9.93 -0.44 4.52
CA TYR A 143 -11.22 -0.03 3.96
C TYR A 143 -12.03 0.87 4.90
N GLU A 144 -12.02 0.59 6.21
CA GLU A 144 -12.70 1.39 7.23
C GLU A 144 -12.17 2.84 7.31
N ASN A 145 -10.91 3.05 6.92
CA ASN A 145 -10.27 4.37 6.93
C ASN A 145 -10.32 5.09 5.57
N VAL A 146 -11.08 4.58 4.60
CA VAL A 146 -11.34 5.28 3.34
C VAL A 146 -12.21 6.50 3.60
N ILE A 147 -11.80 7.66 3.08
CA ILE A 147 -12.54 8.91 3.25
C ILE A 147 -13.33 9.18 1.98
N GLU A 148 -14.65 9.13 2.08
CA GLU A 148 -15.55 9.46 0.97
C GLU A 148 -15.93 10.93 1.05
N LEU A 149 -15.57 11.64 -0.03
CA LEU A 149 -15.87 13.05 -0.26
C LEU A 149 -16.97 13.16 -1.33
N GLN A 150 -17.92 14.05 -1.11
CA GLN A 150 -18.99 14.34 -2.06
C GLN A 150 -19.29 15.83 -2.02
N VAL A 151 -19.39 16.47 -3.17
CA VAL A 151 -19.78 17.87 -3.29
C VAL A 151 -21.20 18.07 -2.73
N GLY A 152 -21.40 19.14 -1.98
CA GLY A 152 -22.68 19.42 -1.30
C GLY A 152 -22.89 18.67 0.03
N LYS A 153 -21.93 17.82 0.43
CA LYS A 153 -22.00 17.14 1.73
C LYS A 153 -21.56 18.08 2.85
N VAL A 154 -22.39 18.17 3.88
CA VAL A 154 -22.05 18.91 5.11
C VAL A 154 -20.97 18.12 5.86
N LEU A 155 -19.76 18.65 5.86
CA LEU A 155 -18.59 18.07 6.52
C LEU A 155 -17.71 19.23 6.99
N ALA A 156 -17.61 19.43 8.30
CA ALA A 156 -16.74 20.48 8.84
C ALA A 156 -15.26 20.18 8.49
N PRO A 157 -14.46 21.21 8.11
CA PRO A 157 -13.05 21.04 7.76
C PRO A 157 -12.26 20.29 8.84
N GLU A 158 -12.50 20.56 10.11
CA GLU A 158 -11.80 19.90 11.23
C GLU A 158 -12.09 18.40 11.28
N VAL A 159 -13.29 17.98 10.87
CA VAL A 159 -13.65 16.55 10.81
C VAL A 159 -12.88 15.86 9.68
N LEU A 160 -12.74 16.52 8.52
CA LEU A 160 -11.90 16.01 7.43
C LEU A 160 -10.44 15.89 7.89
N LEU A 161 -9.89 16.91 8.54
CA LEU A 161 -8.51 16.90 9.03
C LEU A 161 -8.27 15.74 10.02
N ARG A 162 -9.20 15.47 10.92
CA ARG A 162 -9.11 14.33 11.84
C ARG A 162 -9.12 13.00 11.11
N ARG A 163 -10.01 12.83 10.12
CA ARG A 163 -10.05 11.62 9.29
C ARG A 163 -8.75 11.41 8.51
N LEU A 164 -8.15 12.50 7.99
CA LEU A 164 -6.84 12.42 7.31
C LEU A 164 -5.74 11.95 8.26
N ILE A 165 -5.71 12.45 9.51
CA ILE A 165 -4.76 11.99 10.52
C ILE A 165 -5.00 10.52 10.89
N ASP A 166 -6.25 10.09 11.05
CA ASP A 166 -6.61 8.69 11.32
C ASP A 166 -6.22 7.78 10.13
N ALA A 167 -6.27 8.30 8.90
CA ALA A 167 -5.78 7.65 7.67
C ALA A 167 -4.25 7.78 7.46
N LEU A 168 -3.51 8.22 8.47
CA LEU A 168 -2.05 8.37 8.52
C LEU A 168 -1.47 9.42 7.56
N TYR A 169 -2.26 10.40 7.13
CA TYR A 169 -1.71 11.61 6.49
C TYR A 169 -1.12 12.54 7.54
N THR A 170 -0.02 13.19 7.19
CA THR A 170 0.64 14.17 8.06
C THR A 170 0.48 15.58 7.54
N ARG A 171 0.27 16.55 8.46
CA ARG A 171 0.18 17.97 8.08
C ARG A 171 1.56 18.53 7.77
N ASN A 172 1.72 19.09 6.59
CA ASN A 172 2.94 19.82 6.22
C ASN A 172 2.56 21.01 5.31
N ASP A 173 2.65 22.21 5.89
CA ASP A 173 2.24 23.43 5.18
C ASP A 173 3.40 24.06 4.36
N VAL A 174 4.66 23.64 4.59
CA VAL A 174 5.85 24.27 3.99
C VAL A 174 6.29 23.53 2.71
N ALA A 175 6.53 22.22 2.81
CA ALA A 175 7.02 21.39 1.71
C ALA A 175 6.26 20.06 1.70
N PRO A 176 4.99 20.06 1.27
CA PRO A 176 4.17 18.86 1.28
C PRO A 176 4.66 17.84 0.24
N GLN A 177 4.72 16.58 0.66
CA GLN A 177 5.09 15.42 -0.14
C GLN A 177 3.93 14.42 -0.19
N ALA A 178 4.07 13.33 -0.93
CA ALA A 178 3.09 12.25 -0.94
C ALA A 178 2.77 11.78 0.50
N GLY A 179 1.48 11.59 0.81
CA GLY A 179 1.01 11.28 2.16
C GLY A 179 0.91 12.48 3.12
N ASN A 180 1.09 13.71 2.61
CA ASN A 180 0.87 14.92 3.40
C ASN A 180 -0.43 15.62 3.01
N PHE A 181 -0.90 16.50 3.89
CA PHE A 181 -1.93 17.48 3.55
C PHE A 181 -1.54 18.87 4.04
N ARG A 182 -2.07 19.87 3.37
CA ARG A 182 -1.86 21.29 3.67
C ARG A 182 -3.18 22.01 3.76
N VAL A 183 -3.29 22.97 4.66
CA VAL A 183 -4.49 23.79 4.84
C VAL A 183 -4.17 25.22 4.46
N LYS A 184 -4.98 25.81 3.57
CA LYS A 184 -4.87 27.21 3.15
C LYS A 184 -6.26 27.86 3.16
N GLY A 185 -6.59 28.60 4.22
CA GLY A 185 -7.91 29.21 4.39
C GLY A 185 -8.99 28.12 4.36
N ASP A 186 -9.94 28.26 3.45
CA ASP A 186 -11.07 27.35 3.27
C ASP A 186 -10.76 26.16 2.32
N THR A 187 -9.47 25.94 1.99
CA THR A 187 -9.05 24.85 1.11
C THR A 187 -8.12 23.88 1.81
N VAL A 188 -8.32 22.59 1.55
CA VAL A 188 -7.45 21.51 2.01
C VAL A 188 -6.84 20.83 0.78
N ASP A 189 -5.53 20.92 0.65
CA ASP A 189 -4.74 20.26 -0.39
C ASP A 189 -4.22 18.92 0.16
N ILE A 190 -4.58 17.81 -0.46
CA ILE A 190 -4.24 16.45 -0.03
C ILE A 190 -3.33 15.82 -1.08
N TYR A 191 -2.09 15.54 -0.73
CA TYR A 191 -1.10 14.91 -1.60
C TYR A 191 -1.22 13.40 -1.45
N LEU A 192 -1.70 12.74 -2.51
CA LEU A 192 -2.01 11.32 -2.46
C LEU A 192 -0.75 10.49 -2.26
N ALA A 193 -0.79 9.52 -1.36
CA ALA A 193 0.33 8.63 -1.10
C ALA A 193 0.51 7.56 -2.20
N TYR A 194 -0.53 7.32 -2.99
CA TYR A 194 -0.59 6.29 -4.03
C TYR A 194 -0.53 6.83 -5.46
N ALA A 195 -0.47 8.16 -5.65
CA ALA A 195 -0.41 8.80 -6.95
C ALA A 195 0.42 10.09 -6.91
N ASP A 196 0.89 10.58 -8.07
CA ASP A 196 1.63 11.85 -8.19
C ASP A 196 0.70 13.06 -8.30
N GLU A 197 -0.45 12.98 -7.70
CA GLU A 197 -1.54 13.94 -7.84
C GLU A 197 -1.94 14.50 -6.48
N MET A 198 -2.53 15.67 -6.52
CA MET A 198 -3.06 16.34 -5.36
C MET A 198 -4.56 16.55 -5.54
N ILE A 199 -5.32 16.24 -4.51
CA ILE A 199 -6.75 16.56 -4.44
C ILE A 199 -6.93 17.82 -3.61
N ARG A 200 -7.52 18.82 -4.21
CA ARG A 200 -7.93 20.06 -3.55
C ARG A 200 -9.40 19.98 -3.22
N VAL A 201 -9.72 20.15 -1.94
CA VAL A 201 -11.08 20.23 -1.43
C VAL A 201 -11.32 21.66 -0.98
N SER A 202 -12.27 22.34 -1.59
CA SER A 202 -12.69 23.70 -1.19
C SER A 202 -13.96 23.61 -0.38
N PHE A 203 -14.04 24.40 0.67
CA PHE A 203 -15.18 24.47 1.58
C PHE A 203 -15.88 25.82 1.47
N TRP A 204 -17.19 25.78 1.57
CA TRP A 204 -18.00 26.94 1.87
C TRP A 204 -18.65 26.73 3.23
N ASP A 205 -18.13 27.42 4.24
CA ASP A 205 -18.49 27.19 5.66
C ASP A 205 -18.21 25.70 6.05
N ASN A 206 -19.22 24.90 6.27
CA ASN A 206 -19.14 23.50 6.66
C ASN A 206 -19.58 22.55 5.52
N GLU A 207 -19.64 23.00 4.29
CA GLU A 207 -20.04 22.22 3.12
C GLU A 207 -18.91 22.10 2.12
N ILE A 208 -18.76 20.94 1.47
CA ILE A 208 -17.79 20.75 0.39
C ILE A 208 -18.33 21.42 -0.87
N ASP A 209 -17.70 22.51 -1.26
CA ASP A 209 -18.03 23.29 -2.47
C ASP A 209 -17.50 22.63 -3.75
N SER A 210 -16.22 22.23 -3.75
CA SER A 210 -15.61 21.59 -4.91
C SER A 210 -14.51 20.60 -4.54
N ILE A 211 -14.33 19.60 -5.41
CA ILE A 211 -13.26 18.59 -5.34
C ILE A 211 -12.51 18.62 -6.67
N GLU A 212 -11.26 19.03 -6.64
CA GLU A 212 -10.45 19.22 -7.84
C GLU A 212 -9.18 18.38 -7.78
N GLN A 213 -8.82 17.76 -8.90
CA GLN A 213 -7.52 17.14 -9.10
C GLN A 213 -6.57 18.17 -9.68
N VAL A 214 -5.43 18.35 -9.02
CA VAL A 214 -4.46 19.36 -9.37
C VAL A 214 -3.08 18.69 -9.54
N CYS A 215 -2.38 19.07 -10.61
CA CYS A 215 -1.01 18.61 -10.82
C CYS A 215 -0.09 19.23 -9.75
N THR A 216 0.68 18.39 -9.05
CA THR A 216 1.58 18.84 -7.96
C THR A 216 2.68 19.76 -8.43
N THR A 217 3.15 19.58 -9.68
CA THR A 217 4.27 20.33 -10.26
C THR A 217 3.85 21.68 -10.86
N SER A 218 2.77 21.68 -11.65
CA SER A 218 2.32 22.88 -12.38
C SER A 218 1.22 23.67 -11.64
N GLY A 219 0.56 23.05 -10.65
CA GLY A 219 -0.59 23.64 -9.98
C GLY A 219 -1.84 23.78 -10.87
N THR A 220 -1.82 23.19 -12.08
CA THR A 220 -2.94 23.26 -13.01
C THR A 220 -4.03 22.26 -12.63
N ARG A 221 -5.28 22.68 -12.74
CA ARG A 221 -6.45 21.83 -12.55
C ARG A 221 -6.56 20.85 -13.70
N MET A 222 -6.60 19.55 -13.38
CA MET A 222 -6.69 18.46 -14.37
C MET A 222 -8.12 17.95 -14.52
N ALA A 223 -8.83 17.78 -13.41
CA ALA A 223 -10.19 17.27 -13.39
C ALA A 223 -10.99 17.85 -12.20
N VAL A 224 -12.32 17.74 -12.29
CA VAL A 224 -13.26 18.08 -11.22
C VAL A 224 -14.13 16.86 -10.97
N PHE A 225 -14.36 16.54 -9.71
CA PHE A 225 -15.17 15.38 -9.32
C PHE A 225 -16.36 15.81 -8.48
N ASN A 226 -17.48 15.13 -8.66
CA ASN A 226 -18.62 15.24 -7.75
C ASN A 226 -18.44 14.36 -6.50
N GLU A 227 -17.75 13.23 -6.67
CA GLU A 227 -17.44 12.28 -5.61
C GLU A 227 -15.99 11.83 -5.75
N TYR A 228 -15.29 11.68 -4.64
CA TYR A 228 -13.92 11.18 -4.63
C TYR A 228 -13.64 10.35 -3.37
N LYS A 229 -12.85 9.28 -3.52
CA LYS A 229 -12.43 8.43 -2.39
C LYS A 229 -10.94 8.62 -2.15
N ILE A 230 -10.59 9.03 -0.93
CA ILE A 230 -9.20 9.14 -0.50
C ILE A 230 -8.86 7.88 0.30
N TYR A 231 -7.84 7.18 -0.15
CA TYR A 231 -7.33 5.99 0.52
C TYR A 231 -6.24 6.36 1.52
N PRO A 232 -6.04 5.55 2.57
CA PRO A 232 -5.02 5.80 3.59
C PRO A 232 -3.61 5.91 3.03
N ALA A 233 -2.76 6.67 3.74
CA ALA A 233 -1.37 6.91 3.35
C ALA A 233 -0.42 5.74 3.70
N ASN A 234 -0.90 4.72 4.42
CA ASN A 234 -0.09 3.55 4.77
C ASN A 234 -0.94 2.27 4.76
N LEU A 235 -0.34 1.14 4.35
CA LEU A 235 -1.00 -0.16 4.33
C LEU A 235 -1.20 -0.77 5.72
N PHE A 236 -0.35 -0.39 6.68
CA PHE A 236 -0.36 -0.94 8.04
C PHE A 236 -1.18 -0.07 8.99
N LEU A 237 -2.48 -0.06 8.78
CA LEU A 237 -3.43 0.55 9.71
C LEU A 237 -3.81 -0.44 10.79
N ILE A 238 -3.81 0.03 12.02
CA ILE A 238 -4.26 -0.71 13.19
C ILE A 238 -5.44 0.04 13.79
N SER A 239 -6.56 -0.63 14.00
CA SER A 239 -7.71 -0.02 14.66
C SER A 239 -7.36 0.45 16.08
N LYS A 240 -7.95 1.56 16.54
CA LYS A 240 -7.70 2.12 17.88
C LYS A 240 -7.94 1.07 18.98
N GLU A 241 -8.96 0.25 18.83
CA GLU A 241 -9.28 -0.84 19.77
C GLU A 241 -8.18 -1.92 19.82
N THR A 242 -7.59 -2.24 18.67
CA THR A 242 -6.48 -3.21 18.58
C THR A 242 -5.17 -2.63 19.13
N GLN A 243 -5.00 -1.30 19.13
CA GLN A 243 -3.81 -0.65 19.71
C GLN A 243 -3.84 -0.62 21.24
N GLU A 244 -5.00 -0.43 21.86
CA GLU A 244 -5.10 -0.30 23.31
C GLU A 244 -4.70 -1.57 24.07
N LEU A 245 -5.04 -2.75 23.54
CA LEU A 245 -4.72 -4.03 24.15
C LEU A 245 -3.21 -4.33 24.28
N PRO A 246 -2.38 -4.18 23.22
CA PRO A 246 -0.93 -4.33 23.33
C PRO A 246 -0.29 -3.29 24.23
N PHE A 247 -0.74 -2.03 24.19
CA PHE A 247 -0.21 -0.97 25.05
C PHE A 247 -0.50 -1.21 26.52
N ALA A 248 -1.69 -1.70 26.87
CA ALA A 248 -2.04 -2.07 28.23
C ALA A 248 -1.16 -3.26 28.71
N LYS A 249 -0.99 -4.30 27.89
CA LYS A 249 -0.10 -5.43 28.18
C LYS A 249 1.35 -5.00 28.33
N PHE A 250 1.85 -4.15 27.42
CA PHE A 250 3.22 -3.63 27.47
C PHE A 250 3.47 -2.81 28.74
N LYS A 251 2.56 -1.90 29.11
CA LYS A 251 2.64 -1.16 30.38
C LYS A 251 2.72 -2.10 31.58
N THR A 252 1.86 -3.12 31.62
CA THR A 252 1.84 -4.10 32.72
C THR A 252 3.14 -4.89 32.78
N THR A 253 3.65 -5.36 31.63
CA THR A 253 4.90 -6.14 31.55
C THR A 253 6.11 -5.29 31.94
N CYS A 254 6.20 -4.03 31.47
CA CYS A 254 7.25 -3.09 31.86
C CYS A 254 7.22 -2.78 33.37
N LEU A 255 6.03 -2.55 33.94
CA LEU A 255 5.88 -2.33 35.39
C LEU A 255 6.32 -3.56 36.19
N CYS A 256 5.95 -4.77 35.77
CA CYS A 256 6.39 -6.01 36.37
C CYS A 256 7.91 -6.22 36.28
N ALA A 257 8.50 -5.92 35.11
CA ALA A 257 9.95 -6.00 34.92
C ALA A 257 10.69 -4.98 35.78
N LEU A 258 10.23 -3.71 35.84
CA LEU A 258 10.80 -2.66 36.69
C LEU A 258 10.70 -3.02 38.20
N THR A 259 9.55 -3.52 38.63
CA THR A 259 9.38 -3.94 40.04
C THR A 259 10.26 -5.14 40.39
N SER A 260 10.45 -6.09 39.48
CA SER A 260 11.37 -7.22 39.62
C SER A 260 12.81 -6.75 39.67
N CYS A 261 13.26 -5.86 38.79
CA CYS A 261 14.62 -5.29 38.81
C CYS A 261 14.90 -4.53 40.12
N VAL A 262 13.94 -3.71 40.59
CA VAL A 262 14.08 -3.02 41.90
C VAL A 262 14.14 -4.00 43.07
N ARG A 263 13.41 -5.10 43.02
CA ARG A 263 13.42 -6.16 44.04
C ARG A 263 14.75 -6.89 44.03
N TRP A 264 15.32 -7.19 42.85
CA TRP A 264 16.65 -7.80 42.68
C TRP A 264 17.76 -6.88 43.18
N GLY A 265 17.74 -5.60 42.78
CA GLY A 265 18.72 -4.62 43.25
C GLY A 265 18.72 -4.42 44.76
N ARG A 266 17.57 -4.51 45.43
CA ARG A 266 17.48 -4.48 46.90
C ARG A 266 17.97 -5.78 47.56
N SER A 267 17.84 -6.94 46.92
CA SER A 267 18.37 -8.20 47.44
C SER A 267 19.90 -8.24 47.32
N TRP A 268 20.46 -7.71 46.19
CA TRP A 268 21.90 -7.61 45.99
C TRP A 268 22.57 -6.70 47.04
N ARG A 269 22.00 -5.56 47.36
CA ARG A 269 22.52 -4.67 48.40
C ARG A 269 22.45 -5.33 49.79
N ARG A 270 21.41 -6.09 50.10
CA ARG A 270 21.31 -6.78 51.39
C ARG A 270 22.32 -7.91 51.54
N ASN A 271 22.66 -8.61 50.46
CA ASN A 271 23.62 -9.72 50.52
C ASN A 271 25.08 -9.23 50.48
N ALA A 272 25.35 -8.08 49.84
CA ALA A 272 26.68 -7.47 49.83
C ALA A 272 27.13 -6.93 51.21
N TRP A 273 26.18 -6.61 52.10
CA TRP A 273 26.50 -6.17 53.49
C TRP A 273 26.55 -7.30 54.51
N ARG A 274 26.30 -8.56 54.14
CA ARG A 274 26.42 -9.72 55.03
C ARG A 274 27.73 -10.48 54.90
N SER A 275 28.57 -10.09 53.97
CA SER A 275 29.87 -10.72 53.69
C SER A 275 31.09 -9.84 53.99
N VAL A 276 30.92 -8.81 54.86
CA VAL A 276 32.02 -8.03 55.44
C VAL A 276 32.07 -8.22 56.96
#